data_f8c9c42c927c61dd169c1d123b136819
#
_entry.id   f8c9c42c927c61dd169c1d123b136819
#
_cell.length_a   1.000
_cell.length_b   1.000
_cell.length_c   1.000
_cell.angle_alpha   90.00
_cell.angle_beta   90.00
_cell.angle_gamma   90.00
#
_symmetry.space_group_name_H-M   'P 1'
#
loop_
_entity.id
_entity.type
_entity.pdbx_description
1 polymer ?
#
loop_
_entity_poly.entity_id
_entity_poly.type
_entity_poly.pdbx_seq_one_letter_code
_entity_poly.pdbx_strand_id
1 'polypeptide(L)'
;MCGKFPRSCTHRRREEGSPCGLSCHRSGMTTRRKKSFLHQHSLSIVAAAILLAWIVLYSRSNPSTHLGSFFGNAIADWTGLLVTVLATKFFFEVGSAESRRPPRHWLRPFLEFLRDHSLTIFLAVTGIGWIWLFAISDPNSKWGQVVGNIVSEWTQIFGMVLLTKRLLEAHSKESRQ
;
A
#
# COMPACT_ATOMS: atom_id res chain seq x y z
N MET A 1 -16.04 33.43 36.29
CA MET A 1 -15.76 33.05 34.89
C MET A 1 -14.66 32.00 34.89
N CYS A 2 -15.05 30.70 34.84
CA CYS A 2 -14.10 29.59 34.92
C CYS A 2 -13.59 29.23 33.51
N GLY A 3 -12.27 29.39 33.31
CA GLY A 3 -11.57 29.02 32.09
C GLY A 3 -11.49 27.52 31.92
N LYS A 4 -11.64 27.06 30.68
CA LYS A 4 -11.59 25.63 30.25
C LYS A 4 -10.20 25.04 30.55
N PHE A 5 -10.17 24.03 31.41
CA PHE A 5 -8.99 23.21 31.67
C PHE A 5 -8.71 22.21 30.52
N PRO A 6 -7.47 22.04 30.07
CA PRO A 6 -7.10 20.96 29.17
C PRO A 6 -7.05 19.63 29.93
N ARG A 7 -7.77 18.61 29.43
CA ARG A 7 -7.83 17.26 29.99
C ARG A 7 -6.54 16.50 29.66
N SER A 8 -5.54 16.55 30.51
CA SER A 8 -4.53 15.47 30.65
C SER A 8 -3.59 15.76 31.83
N CYS A 9 -4.13 15.65 33.04
CA CYS A 9 -3.30 15.47 34.23
C CYS A 9 -3.53 14.06 34.73
N THR A 10 -2.56 13.15 34.56
CA THR A 10 -2.55 11.83 35.21
C THR A 10 -2.11 11.97 36.64
N HIS A 11 -3.03 11.68 37.58
CA HIS A 11 -2.79 11.68 39.03
C HIS A 11 -1.99 10.41 39.39
N ARG A 12 -0.69 10.55 39.61
CA ARG A 12 0.14 9.53 40.27
C ARG A 12 0.09 9.75 41.78
N ARG A 13 -0.66 8.94 42.51
CA ARG A 13 -0.69 8.89 43.97
C ARG A 13 0.69 8.42 44.46
N ARG A 14 1.41 9.23 45.16
CA ARG A 14 2.60 8.86 45.91
C ARG A 14 2.23 8.99 47.37
N GLU A 15 2.39 7.92 48.14
CA GLU A 15 2.21 7.87 49.57
C GLU A 15 3.33 8.67 50.27
N GLU A 16 2.92 9.31 51.37
CA GLU A 16 3.70 9.95 52.45
C GLU A 16 4.58 11.17 52.17
N GLY A 17 4.14 12.31 52.65
CA GLY A 17 4.94 13.27 53.40
C GLY A 17 5.66 14.34 52.63
N SER A 18 5.24 14.80 51.45
CA SER A 18 5.87 15.97 50.80
C SER A 18 4.87 16.98 50.23
N PRO A 19 5.08 18.28 50.40
CA PRO A 19 4.16 19.29 49.91
C PRO A 19 4.07 19.27 48.38
N CYS A 20 2.86 19.43 47.87
CA CYS A 20 2.49 19.43 46.46
C CYS A 20 3.38 20.38 45.62
N GLY A 21 4.41 19.81 45.00
CA GLY A 21 5.14 20.46 43.93
C GLY A 21 4.44 20.16 42.60
N LEU A 22 3.65 21.08 42.07
CA LEU A 22 3.11 21.04 40.71
C LEU A 22 4.26 21.19 39.71
N SER A 23 4.87 20.07 39.29
CA SER A 23 5.78 20.06 38.16
C SER A 23 4.91 20.09 36.86
N CYS A 24 4.70 21.31 36.38
CA CYS A 24 4.10 21.52 35.07
C CYS A 24 5.16 21.21 33.99
N HIS A 25 5.16 19.98 33.51
CA HIS A 25 5.99 19.60 32.36
C HIS A 25 5.46 20.35 31.14
N ARG A 26 6.13 21.41 30.77
CA ARG A 26 5.88 22.20 29.56
C ARG A 26 6.16 21.29 28.39
N SER A 27 5.11 20.61 27.87
CA SER A 27 5.18 19.87 26.61
C SER A 27 5.59 20.85 25.52
N GLY A 28 6.86 20.80 25.15
CA GLY A 28 7.39 21.56 24.05
C GLY A 28 6.57 21.20 22.82
N MET A 29 5.91 22.21 22.26
CA MET A 29 5.17 22.13 20.99
C MET A 29 6.21 21.88 19.90
N THR A 30 6.51 20.59 19.64
CA THR A 30 7.34 20.19 18.51
C THR A 30 6.61 20.61 17.24
N THR A 31 7.06 21.70 16.65
CA THR A 31 6.63 22.13 15.31
C THR A 31 6.91 20.97 14.36
N ARG A 32 5.86 20.22 14.00
CA ARG A 32 5.90 19.12 13.05
C ARG A 32 6.31 19.69 11.70
N ARG A 33 7.62 19.67 11.43
CA ARG A 33 8.21 20.13 10.18
C ARG A 33 7.48 19.39 9.03
N LYS A 34 6.74 20.13 8.18
CA LYS A 34 6.05 19.55 7.03
C LYS A 34 7.10 18.85 6.17
N LYS A 35 7.06 17.52 6.13
CA LYS A 35 7.96 16.73 5.26
C LYS A 35 7.72 17.18 3.82
N SER A 36 8.79 17.42 3.06
CA SER A 36 8.72 17.77 1.64
C SER A 36 7.89 16.73 0.88
N PHE A 37 7.14 17.17 -0.13
CA PHE A 37 6.35 16.29 -1.01
C PHE A 37 7.18 15.12 -1.56
N LEU A 38 8.40 15.40 -2.01
CA LEU A 38 9.35 14.39 -2.49
C LEU A 38 9.65 13.31 -1.42
N HIS A 39 9.80 13.70 -0.17
CA HIS A 39 10.07 12.75 0.90
C HIS A 39 8.84 11.89 1.24
N GLN A 40 7.64 12.44 1.08
CA GLN A 40 6.38 11.71 1.34
C GLN A 40 6.03 10.69 0.24
N HIS A 41 6.52 10.91 -0.98
CA HIS A 41 6.25 10.08 -2.16
C HIS A 41 7.51 9.39 -2.72
N SER A 42 8.61 9.41 -1.97
CA SER A 42 9.91 8.91 -2.42
C SER A 42 9.85 7.46 -2.94
N LEU A 43 9.13 6.58 -2.25
CA LEU A 43 9.00 5.19 -2.67
C LEU A 43 8.32 5.06 -4.04
N SER A 44 7.18 5.72 -4.25
CA SER A 44 6.47 5.69 -5.52
C SER A 44 7.28 6.32 -6.66
N ILE A 45 8.00 7.41 -6.37
CA ILE A 45 8.85 8.11 -7.36
C ILE A 45 10.02 7.22 -7.76
N VAL A 46 10.71 6.61 -6.81
CA VAL A 46 11.84 5.71 -7.08
C VAL A 46 11.37 4.47 -7.84
N ALA A 47 10.27 3.83 -7.41
CA ALA A 47 9.69 2.68 -8.10
C ALA A 47 9.32 3.01 -9.56
N ALA A 48 8.68 4.16 -9.79
CA ALA A 48 8.35 4.62 -11.14
C ALA A 48 9.59 4.89 -12.00
N ALA A 49 10.64 5.49 -11.44
CA ALA A 49 11.89 5.74 -12.16
C ALA A 49 12.59 4.43 -12.56
N ILE A 50 12.60 3.43 -11.67
CA ILE A 50 13.16 2.12 -11.97
C ILE A 50 12.34 1.40 -13.04
N LEU A 51 11.00 1.44 -12.95
CA LEU A 51 10.12 0.88 -13.97
C LEU A 51 10.37 1.50 -15.35
N LEU A 52 10.51 2.82 -15.42
CA LEU A 52 10.87 3.51 -16.68
C LEU A 52 12.22 3.06 -17.23
N ALA A 53 13.23 2.86 -16.36
CA ALA A 53 14.52 2.34 -16.78
C ALA A 53 14.40 0.94 -17.39
N TRP A 54 13.60 0.02 -16.77
CA TRP A 54 13.34 -1.31 -17.33
C TRP A 54 12.62 -1.24 -18.69
N ILE A 55 11.64 -0.37 -18.85
CA ILE A 55 10.94 -0.16 -20.13
C ILE A 55 11.91 0.27 -21.22
N VAL A 56 12.82 1.21 -20.92
CA VAL A 56 13.83 1.68 -21.88
C VAL A 56 14.79 0.55 -22.25
N LEU A 57 15.31 -0.19 -21.28
CA LEU A 57 16.22 -1.32 -21.51
C LEU A 57 15.55 -2.41 -22.34
N TYR A 58 14.32 -2.78 -21.99
CA TYR A 58 13.55 -3.76 -22.74
C TYR A 58 13.26 -3.32 -24.16
N SER A 59 12.89 -2.06 -24.37
CA SER A 59 12.61 -1.52 -25.71
C SER A 59 13.79 -1.67 -26.66
N ARG A 60 15.02 -1.57 -26.11
CA ARG A 60 16.28 -1.70 -26.87
C ARG A 60 16.85 -3.10 -26.93
N SER A 61 16.34 -4.06 -26.13
CA SER A 61 16.81 -5.42 -26.08
C SER A 61 16.11 -6.31 -27.10
N ASN A 62 16.73 -7.47 -27.40
CA ASN A 62 16.07 -8.56 -28.14
C ASN A 62 15.33 -9.47 -27.15
N PRO A 63 13.99 -9.68 -27.26
CA PRO A 63 13.22 -10.48 -26.32
C PRO A 63 13.61 -11.97 -26.30
N SER A 64 14.24 -12.49 -27.37
CA SER A 64 14.72 -13.88 -27.43
C SER A 64 16.01 -14.15 -26.65
N THR A 65 16.66 -13.12 -26.11
CA THR A 65 17.82 -13.26 -25.27
C THR A 65 17.45 -13.39 -23.79
N HIS A 66 18.29 -14.03 -22.98
CA HIS A 66 18.09 -14.12 -21.53
C HIS A 66 17.92 -12.75 -20.87
N LEU A 67 18.71 -11.75 -21.28
CA LEU A 67 18.59 -10.38 -20.78
C LEU A 67 17.27 -9.70 -21.22
N GLY A 68 16.85 -9.94 -22.45
CA GLY A 68 15.56 -9.42 -22.92
C GLY A 68 14.39 -10.01 -22.16
N SER A 69 14.36 -11.32 -21.95
CA SER A 69 13.35 -11.98 -21.12
C SER A 69 13.37 -11.46 -19.69
N PHE A 70 14.54 -11.30 -19.09
CA PHE A 70 14.68 -10.73 -17.75
C PHE A 70 14.09 -9.32 -17.63
N PHE A 71 14.38 -8.44 -18.59
CA PHE A 71 13.82 -7.08 -18.58
C PHE A 71 12.31 -7.08 -18.74
N GLY A 72 11.74 -8.01 -19.55
CA GLY A 72 10.30 -8.18 -19.68
C GLY A 72 9.63 -8.58 -18.36
N ASN A 73 10.21 -9.51 -17.62
CA ASN A 73 9.74 -9.91 -16.29
C ASN A 73 9.87 -8.76 -15.29
N ALA A 74 11.03 -8.08 -15.28
CA ALA A 74 11.25 -6.94 -14.39
C ALA A 74 10.22 -5.83 -14.58
N ILE A 75 9.73 -5.58 -15.80
CA ILE A 75 8.64 -4.63 -16.04
C ILE A 75 7.37 -5.08 -15.31
N ALA A 76 7.01 -6.37 -15.37
CA ALA A 76 5.81 -6.88 -14.70
C ALA A 76 5.92 -6.74 -13.17
N ASP A 77 7.03 -7.21 -12.59
CA ASP A 77 7.32 -7.16 -11.15
C ASP A 77 7.26 -5.72 -10.61
N TRP A 78 7.93 -4.78 -11.29
CA TRP A 78 7.95 -3.39 -10.85
C TRP A 78 6.62 -2.66 -11.11
N THR A 79 5.85 -3.09 -12.10
CA THR A 79 4.46 -2.62 -12.29
C THR A 79 3.59 -3.07 -11.13
N GLY A 80 3.66 -4.34 -10.74
CA GLY A 80 2.96 -4.89 -9.59
C GLY A 80 3.31 -4.17 -8.29
N LEU A 81 4.61 -3.98 -8.03
CA LEU A 81 5.10 -3.24 -6.86
C LEU A 81 4.57 -1.80 -6.83
N LEU A 82 4.69 -1.06 -7.94
CA LEU A 82 4.22 0.33 -8.01
C LEU A 82 2.71 0.43 -7.77
N VAL A 83 1.95 -0.47 -8.38
CA VAL A 83 0.49 -0.50 -8.20
C VAL A 83 0.13 -0.85 -6.77
N THR A 84 0.79 -1.81 -6.14
CA THR A 84 0.55 -2.17 -4.73
C THR A 84 0.82 -0.98 -3.81
N VAL A 85 1.95 -0.28 -3.99
CA VAL A 85 2.29 0.91 -3.20
C VAL A 85 1.24 2.03 -3.36
N LEU A 86 0.75 2.24 -4.58
CA LEU A 86 -0.26 3.27 -4.85
C LEU A 86 -1.66 2.84 -4.40
N ALA A 87 -2.05 1.60 -4.70
CA ALA A 87 -3.37 1.07 -4.36
C ALA A 87 -3.58 1.01 -2.84
N THR A 88 -2.63 0.48 -2.08
CA THR A 88 -2.71 0.41 -0.61
C THR A 88 -2.68 1.79 0.08
N LYS A 89 -2.32 2.83 -0.64
CA LYS A 89 -2.41 4.21 -0.15
C LYS A 89 -3.84 4.77 -0.22
N PHE A 90 -4.62 4.39 -1.24
CA PHE A 90 -5.93 4.97 -1.53
C PHE A 90 -7.09 4.03 -1.24
N PHE A 91 -6.87 2.73 -1.36
CA PHE A 91 -7.91 1.71 -1.20
C PHE A 91 -7.78 0.97 0.13
N PHE A 92 -8.90 0.39 0.57
CA PHE A 92 -9.00 -0.32 1.83
C PHE A 92 -9.49 -1.75 1.60
N GLU A 93 -9.02 -2.66 2.48
CA GLU A 93 -9.49 -4.04 2.53
C GLU A 93 -9.55 -4.49 3.98
N VAL A 94 -10.74 -4.66 4.50
CA VAL A 94 -10.93 -5.10 5.90
C VAL A 94 -10.50 -6.55 6.05
N GLY A 95 -9.59 -6.77 7.01
CA GLY A 95 -9.08 -8.10 7.33
C GLY A 95 -7.85 -8.55 6.52
N SER A 96 -7.39 -7.77 5.52
CA SER A 96 -6.15 -8.06 4.81
C SER A 96 -4.95 -7.40 5.50
N ALA A 97 -3.81 -8.10 5.54
CA ALA A 97 -2.54 -7.55 6.03
C ALA A 97 -1.97 -6.48 5.10
N GLU A 98 -2.33 -6.52 3.82
CA GLU A 98 -1.86 -5.62 2.77
C GLU A 98 -2.53 -4.24 2.81
N SER A 99 -3.55 -4.04 3.64
CA SER A 99 -4.32 -2.81 3.65
C SER A 99 -4.49 -2.21 5.05
N ARG A 100 -4.74 -0.90 5.09
CA ARG A 100 -5.05 -0.17 6.33
C ARG A 100 -6.53 -0.30 6.65
N ARG A 101 -6.86 -0.20 7.97
CA ARG A 101 -8.26 -0.14 8.40
C ARG A 101 -8.88 1.19 7.95
N PRO A 102 -10.08 1.18 7.32
CA PRO A 102 -10.76 2.38 6.92
C PRO A 102 -11.19 3.21 8.15
N PRO A 103 -11.22 4.55 8.04
CA PRO A 103 -11.77 5.39 9.09
C PRO A 103 -13.28 5.09 9.27
N ARG A 104 -13.73 4.98 10.54
CA ARG A 104 -15.16 4.79 10.83
C ARG A 104 -15.92 6.06 10.45
N HIS A 105 -16.73 5.96 9.41
CA HIS A 105 -17.73 6.97 9.03
C HIS A 105 -19.11 6.32 8.93
N TRP A 106 -20.13 7.03 9.34
CA TRP A 106 -21.54 6.63 9.16
C TRP A 106 -21.90 6.79 7.68
N LEU A 107 -21.70 5.74 6.90
CA LEU A 107 -22.13 5.65 5.51
C LEU A 107 -23.29 4.67 5.39
N ARG A 108 -24.03 4.76 4.29
CA ARG A 108 -25.02 3.74 3.94
C ARG A 108 -24.32 2.37 3.82
N PRO A 109 -24.95 1.25 4.24
CA PRO A 109 -24.28 -0.06 4.35
C PRO A 109 -23.64 -0.51 3.02
N PHE A 110 -24.23 -0.19 1.89
CA PHE A 110 -23.66 -0.49 0.57
C PHE A 110 -22.36 0.28 0.28
N LEU A 111 -22.33 1.58 0.61
CA LEU A 111 -21.13 2.40 0.43
C LEU A 111 -20.02 1.99 1.41
N GLU A 112 -20.38 1.53 2.59
CA GLU A 112 -19.45 0.99 3.57
C GLU A 112 -18.82 -0.30 3.05
N PHE A 113 -19.61 -1.23 2.51
CA PHE A 113 -19.12 -2.45 1.86
C PHE A 113 -18.15 -2.13 0.71
N LEU A 114 -18.52 -1.21 -0.21
CA LEU A 114 -17.65 -0.81 -1.32
C LEU A 114 -16.34 -0.21 -0.85
N ARG A 115 -16.37 0.60 0.19
CA ARG A 115 -15.18 1.21 0.77
C ARG A 115 -14.29 0.15 1.44
N ASP A 116 -14.87 -0.73 2.23
CA ASP A 116 -14.17 -1.72 3.03
C ASP A 116 -13.52 -2.82 2.18
N HIS A 117 -14.00 -3.00 0.94
CA HIS A 117 -13.46 -3.92 -0.06
C HIS A 117 -12.93 -3.22 -1.33
N SER A 118 -12.65 -1.93 -1.24
CA SER A 118 -12.25 -1.12 -2.39
C SER A 118 -10.96 -1.60 -3.05
N LEU A 119 -10.00 -2.14 -2.29
CA LEU A 119 -8.76 -2.70 -2.83
C LEU A 119 -9.04 -3.96 -3.65
N THR A 120 -9.81 -4.92 -3.13
CA THR A 120 -10.20 -6.13 -3.86
C THR A 120 -10.98 -5.79 -5.13
N ILE A 121 -11.93 -4.83 -5.05
CA ILE A 121 -12.72 -4.39 -6.21
C ILE A 121 -11.81 -3.77 -7.27
N PHE A 122 -10.89 -2.88 -6.87
CA PHE A 122 -9.92 -2.25 -7.76
C PHE A 122 -9.05 -3.30 -8.47
N LEU A 123 -8.48 -4.26 -7.72
CA LEU A 123 -7.66 -5.32 -8.28
C LEU A 123 -8.45 -6.25 -9.21
N ALA A 124 -9.71 -6.57 -8.87
CA ALA A 124 -10.57 -7.39 -9.73
C ALA A 124 -10.87 -6.68 -11.06
N VAL A 125 -11.30 -5.42 -11.01
CA VAL A 125 -11.64 -4.64 -12.22
C VAL A 125 -10.42 -4.46 -13.12
N THR A 126 -9.29 -4.07 -12.55
CA THR A 126 -8.04 -3.88 -13.33
C THR A 126 -7.47 -5.21 -13.81
N GLY A 127 -7.61 -6.29 -13.02
CA GLY A 127 -7.23 -7.65 -13.43
C GLY A 127 -8.03 -8.15 -14.62
N ILE A 128 -9.33 -7.92 -14.64
CA ILE A 128 -10.19 -8.22 -15.83
C ILE A 128 -9.68 -7.44 -17.04
N GLY A 129 -9.32 -6.18 -16.89
CA GLY A 129 -8.73 -5.37 -17.95
C GLY A 129 -7.42 -5.95 -18.50
N TRP A 130 -6.53 -6.43 -17.62
CA TRP A 130 -5.28 -7.08 -18.02
C TRP A 130 -5.51 -8.41 -18.72
N ILE A 131 -6.45 -9.25 -18.24
CA ILE A 131 -6.83 -10.51 -18.87
C ILE A 131 -7.42 -10.26 -20.27
N TRP A 132 -8.28 -9.25 -20.40
CA TRP A 132 -8.83 -8.87 -21.71
C TRP A 132 -7.73 -8.40 -22.68
N LEU A 133 -6.81 -7.54 -22.21
CA LEU A 133 -5.66 -7.09 -23.01
C LEU A 133 -4.77 -8.28 -23.43
N PHE A 134 -4.53 -9.23 -22.53
CA PHE A 134 -3.78 -10.45 -22.82
C PHE A 134 -4.48 -11.30 -23.92
N ALA A 135 -5.79 -11.45 -23.81
CA ALA A 135 -6.57 -12.25 -24.76
C ALA A 135 -6.56 -11.70 -26.20
N ILE A 136 -6.45 -10.36 -26.36
CA ILE A 136 -6.37 -9.72 -27.68
C ILE A 136 -4.94 -9.48 -28.17
N SER A 137 -3.94 -9.65 -27.30
CA SER A 137 -2.53 -9.48 -27.66
C SER A 137 -1.99 -10.70 -28.37
N ASP A 138 -1.09 -10.50 -29.35
CA ASP A 138 -0.33 -11.61 -29.93
C ASP A 138 0.68 -12.15 -28.88
N PRO A 139 0.55 -13.43 -28.44
CA PRO A 139 1.44 -13.99 -27.42
C PRO A 139 2.90 -14.08 -27.86
N ASN A 140 3.16 -14.09 -29.19
CA ASN A 140 4.51 -14.13 -29.73
C ASN A 140 5.13 -12.75 -29.87
N SER A 141 4.34 -11.68 -29.71
CA SER A 141 4.85 -10.32 -29.76
C SER A 141 5.66 -9.99 -28.51
N LYS A 142 6.64 -9.11 -28.69
CA LYS A 142 7.48 -8.62 -27.60
C LYS A 142 6.68 -8.07 -26.41
N TRP A 143 5.67 -7.26 -26.67
CA TRP A 143 4.84 -6.67 -25.63
C TRP A 143 3.72 -7.60 -25.14
N GLY A 144 3.24 -8.56 -25.97
CA GLY A 144 2.30 -9.59 -25.54
C GLY A 144 2.87 -10.46 -24.42
N GLN A 145 4.17 -10.79 -24.48
CA GLN A 145 4.86 -11.52 -23.41
C GLN A 145 4.88 -10.71 -22.10
N VAL A 146 5.14 -9.41 -22.18
CA VAL A 146 5.10 -8.52 -20.99
C VAL A 146 3.69 -8.48 -20.39
N VAL A 147 2.66 -8.37 -21.21
CA VAL A 147 1.26 -8.37 -20.74
C VAL A 147 0.93 -9.69 -20.04
N GLY A 148 1.39 -10.83 -20.56
CA GLY A 148 1.24 -12.14 -19.90
C GLY A 148 1.90 -12.19 -18.52
N ASN A 149 3.11 -11.64 -18.40
CA ASN A 149 3.81 -11.55 -17.12
C ASN A 149 3.07 -10.62 -16.13
N ILE A 150 2.52 -9.49 -16.62
CA ILE A 150 1.70 -8.59 -15.77
C ILE A 150 0.44 -9.30 -15.27
N VAL A 151 -0.23 -10.11 -16.09
CA VAL A 151 -1.39 -10.92 -15.64
C VAL A 151 -0.98 -11.88 -14.53
N SER A 152 0.19 -12.53 -14.64
CA SER A 152 0.72 -13.40 -13.60
C SER A 152 0.94 -12.66 -12.29
N GLU A 153 1.66 -11.53 -12.32
CA GLU A 153 1.88 -10.68 -11.15
C GLU A 153 0.56 -10.19 -10.53
N TRP A 154 -0.41 -9.82 -11.37
CA TRP A 154 -1.73 -9.37 -10.88
C TRP A 154 -2.47 -10.46 -10.12
N THR A 155 -2.39 -11.71 -10.59
CA THR A 155 -3.01 -12.85 -9.87
C THR A 155 -2.33 -13.10 -8.53
N GLN A 156 -1.01 -12.91 -8.41
CA GLN A 156 -0.28 -13.02 -7.14
C GLN A 156 -0.71 -11.92 -6.15
N ILE A 157 -0.74 -10.66 -6.58
CA ILE A 157 -1.17 -9.53 -5.73
C ILE A 157 -2.62 -9.74 -5.25
N PHE A 158 -3.52 -10.09 -6.17
CA PHE A 158 -4.92 -10.38 -5.85
C PHE A 158 -5.05 -11.55 -4.89
N GLY A 159 -4.29 -12.63 -5.14
CA GLY A 159 -4.22 -13.80 -4.28
C GLY A 159 -3.75 -13.44 -2.87
N MET A 160 -2.67 -12.66 -2.72
CA MET A 160 -2.17 -12.22 -1.42
C MET A 160 -3.21 -11.44 -0.62
N VAL A 161 -3.91 -10.49 -1.26
CA VAL A 161 -4.98 -9.72 -0.58
C VAL A 161 -6.09 -10.63 -0.08
N LEU A 162 -6.50 -11.65 -0.85
CA LEU A 162 -7.55 -12.59 -0.44
C LEU A 162 -7.06 -13.60 0.60
N LEU A 163 -5.86 -14.16 0.43
CA LEU A 163 -5.32 -15.19 1.31
C LEU A 163 -5.03 -14.63 2.71
N THR A 164 -4.45 -13.43 2.80
CA THR A 164 -4.14 -12.79 4.08
C THR A 164 -5.37 -12.43 4.91
N LYS A 165 -6.58 -12.46 4.31
CA LYS A 165 -7.85 -12.36 5.04
C LYS A 165 -8.23 -13.62 5.81
N ARG A 166 -7.83 -14.78 5.31
CA ARG A 166 -8.33 -16.08 5.79
C ARG A 166 -7.25 -16.92 6.43
N LEU A 167 -6.02 -16.75 5.99
CA LEU A 167 -4.89 -17.55 6.42
C LEU A 167 -3.97 -16.73 7.31
N LEU A 168 -3.50 -17.37 8.37
CA LEU A 168 -2.56 -16.80 9.33
C LEU A 168 -1.29 -17.65 9.31
N GLU A 169 -0.17 -16.97 9.13
CA GLU A 169 1.16 -17.59 9.29
C GLU A 169 1.80 -17.03 10.57
N ALA A 170 2.00 -17.89 11.58
CA ALA A 170 2.56 -17.47 12.84
C ALA A 170 3.95 -16.86 12.66
N HIS A 171 4.16 -15.66 13.24
CA HIS A 171 5.40 -14.87 13.13
C HIS A 171 5.71 -14.24 11.77
N SER A 172 4.86 -14.39 10.75
CA SER A 172 4.97 -13.65 9.49
C SER A 172 4.50 -12.20 9.63
N LYS A 173 5.14 -11.28 8.90
CA LYS A 173 4.73 -9.87 8.84
C LYS A 173 3.43 -9.69 8.07
N GLU A 174 3.19 -10.53 7.07
CA GLU A 174 2.01 -10.52 6.19
C GLU A 174 0.75 -11.00 6.90
N SER A 175 0.87 -11.64 8.07
CA SER A 175 -0.26 -12.14 8.88
C SER A 175 -0.59 -11.26 10.08
N ARG A 176 0.07 -10.14 10.29
CA ARG A 176 -0.20 -9.24 11.42
C ARG A 176 -1.47 -8.45 11.15
N GLN A 177 -2.53 -8.79 11.86
CA GLN A 177 -3.78 -8.02 11.93
C GLN A 177 -3.76 -7.03 13.10
#